data_bc21a85b11a205dcfe2a51c6b6a0bf35
#
_entry.id   bc21a85b11a205dcfe2a51c6b6a0bf35
#
_cell.length_a   1.000
_cell.length_b   1.000
_cell.length_c   1.000
_cell.angle_alpha   90.00
_cell.angle_beta   90.00
_cell.angle_gamma   90.00
#
_symmetry.space_group_name_H-M   'P 1'
#
loop_
_entity.id
_entity.type
_entity.pdbx_description
1 polymer ?
#
loop_
_entity_poly.entity_id
_entity_poly.type
_entity_poly.pdbx_seq_one_letter_code
_entity_poly.pdbx_strand_id
1 'polypeptide(L)'
;MTEYTERLKEIEAKRAELNTEATSAEVTETRLAEITTEAESLNREEMEVRAKMALEMNNSKPVATPEAENKADEFVRSGRLVMETRQLLSTGHIAKPTQVGGISGLAAVASDIVDDVHAFALDGVGTWRAAYKKTDAVADDVTEGSAVGGTASTYDYVDINPAEWGVLDEISKQVKKQSPLDYQGAIEDSAVSALRDKASAKIIAAVKASTLAQAVTGRALDKDFLRNTVLGFRPIKGKGACKLYITQADLAVLGAVRGTNEKRALYEITFADETNTAGTIKEGGMAVSFRILDGLTDGTQLYGQPGTIDMPMWGNYEVTTDEGGDYFKRSMIGIKGTQTAGADLVAKNGMQVITQA
;
A
#
# COMPACT_ATOMS: atom_id res chain seq x y z
N MET A 1 -37.42 -26.30 16.83
CA MET A 1 -36.08 -25.76 17.26
C MET A 1 -35.33 -26.73 18.16
N THR A 2 -35.89 -27.21 19.27
CA THR A 2 -35.22 -28.17 20.16
C THR A 2 -34.87 -29.50 19.50
N GLU A 3 -35.76 -30.05 18.64
CA GLU A 3 -35.56 -31.31 17.92
C GLU A 3 -34.38 -31.27 16.94
N TYR A 4 -34.20 -30.19 16.20
CA TYR A 4 -33.07 -30.05 15.29
C TYR A 4 -31.72 -29.87 16.02
N THR A 5 -31.75 -29.19 17.16
CA THR A 5 -30.53 -29.02 17.98
C THR A 5 -30.12 -30.31 18.68
N GLU A 6 -31.07 -31.16 19.07
CA GLU A 6 -30.79 -32.50 19.60
C GLU A 6 -30.21 -33.39 18.48
N ARG A 7 -30.80 -33.35 17.27
CA ARG A 7 -30.31 -34.15 16.15
C ARG A 7 -28.90 -33.77 15.73
N LEU A 8 -28.56 -32.48 15.74
CA LEU A 8 -27.19 -32.02 15.46
C LEU A 8 -26.19 -32.55 16.49
N LYS A 9 -26.54 -32.58 17.78
CA LYS A 9 -25.69 -33.14 18.83
C LYS A 9 -25.46 -34.65 18.66
N GLU A 10 -26.52 -35.41 18.22
CA GLU A 10 -26.38 -36.82 17.91
C GLU A 10 -25.41 -37.07 16.73
N ILE A 11 -25.48 -36.25 15.70
CA ILE A 11 -24.56 -36.33 14.55
C ILE A 11 -23.13 -36.03 15.00
N GLU A 12 -22.91 -35.02 15.82
CA GLU A 12 -21.59 -34.67 16.36
C GLU A 12 -21.02 -35.80 17.24
N ALA A 13 -21.84 -36.40 18.09
CA ALA A 13 -21.43 -37.54 18.92
C ALA A 13 -21.01 -38.75 18.08
N LYS A 14 -21.81 -39.13 17.07
CA LYS A 14 -21.46 -40.23 16.15
C LYS A 14 -20.18 -39.97 15.35
N ARG A 15 -19.95 -38.72 14.93
CA ARG A 15 -18.68 -38.35 14.30
C ARG A 15 -17.48 -38.48 15.21
N ALA A 16 -17.62 -38.14 16.50
CA ALA A 16 -16.55 -38.31 17.47
C ALA A 16 -16.24 -39.79 17.69
N GLU A 17 -17.27 -40.70 17.74
CA GLU A 17 -17.10 -42.12 17.79
C GLU A 17 -16.39 -42.69 16.57
N LEU A 18 -16.82 -42.33 15.35
CA LEU A 18 -16.18 -42.75 14.10
C LEU A 18 -14.73 -42.26 13.99
N ASN A 19 -14.45 -41.07 14.48
CA ASN A 19 -13.08 -40.51 14.45
C ASN A 19 -12.16 -41.25 15.47
N THR A 20 -12.69 -41.62 16.64
CA THR A 20 -11.92 -42.44 17.60
C THR A 20 -11.72 -43.86 17.08
N GLU A 21 -12.69 -44.44 16.38
CA GLU A 21 -12.57 -45.75 15.74
C GLU A 21 -11.53 -45.70 14.60
N ALA A 22 -11.56 -44.68 13.75
CA ALA A 22 -10.62 -44.51 12.64
C ALA A 22 -9.17 -44.32 13.10
N THR A 23 -8.95 -43.78 14.30
CA THR A 23 -7.60 -43.57 14.88
C THR A 23 -7.08 -44.76 15.68
N SER A 24 -7.88 -45.80 15.87
CA SER A 24 -7.45 -47.00 16.60
C SER A 24 -6.49 -47.87 15.76
N ALA A 25 -5.49 -48.49 16.42
CA ALA A 25 -4.41 -49.21 15.73
C ALA A 25 -4.85 -50.57 15.11
N GLU A 26 -6.13 -50.96 15.24
CA GLU A 26 -6.63 -52.28 14.76
C GLU A 26 -7.66 -52.18 13.61
N VAL A 27 -7.75 -51.03 12.95
CA VAL A 27 -8.75 -50.81 11.86
C VAL A 27 -8.26 -51.36 10.54
N THR A 28 -9.08 -52.26 9.94
CA THR A 28 -8.80 -52.80 8.60
C THR A 28 -9.17 -51.81 7.49
N GLU A 29 -8.54 -51.93 6.30
CA GLU A 29 -8.84 -51.03 5.16
C GLU A 29 -10.31 -51.06 4.74
N THR A 30 -10.97 -52.21 4.86
CA THR A 30 -12.42 -52.34 4.57
C THR A 30 -13.26 -51.55 5.58
N ARG A 31 -12.90 -51.55 6.86
CA ARG A 31 -13.60 -50.80 7.89
C ARG A 31 -13.35 -49.29 7.76
N LEU A 32 -12.15 -48.86 7.33
CA LEU A 32 -11.88 -47.47 6.99
C LEU A 32 -12.73 -46.93 5.83
N ALA A 33 -13.00 -47.77 4.80
CA ALA A 33 -13.88 -47.39 3.71
C ALA A 33 -15.35 -47.26 4.18
N GLU A 34 -15.78 -48.12 5.11
CA GLU A 34 -17.12 -48.01 5.71
C GLU A 34 -17.24 -46.74 6.57
N ILE A 35 -16.24 -46.42 7.41
CA ILE A 35 -16.20 -45.21 8.23
C ILE A 35 -16.28 -43.95 7.34
N THR A 36 -15.57 -43.93 6.20
CA THR A 36 -15.63 -42.78 5.26
C THR A 36 -17.02 -42.61 4.65
N THR A 37 -17.69 -43.71 4.26
CA THR A 37 -19.06 -43.63 3.72
C THR A 37 -20.07 -43.22 4.77
N GLU A 38 -19.94 -43.70 6.01
CA GLU A 38 -20.75 -43.28 7.16
C GLU A 38 -20.53 -41.81 7.49
N ALA A 39 -19.31 -41.32 7.49
CA ALA A 39 -19.00 -39.90 7.72
C ALA A 39 -19.57 -38.98 6.62
N GLU A 40 -19.53 -39.40 5.34
CA GLU A 40 -20.15 -38.68 4.25
C GLU A 40 -21.67 -38.60 4.36
N SER A 41 -22.31 -39.70 4.81
CA SER A 41 -23.76 -39.74 5.04
C SER A 41 -24.17 -38.81 6.18
N LEU A 42 -23.40 -38.77 7.29
CA LEU A 42 -23.62 -37.86 8.41
C LEU A 42 -23.42 -36.38 8.00
N ASN A 43 -22.45 -36.09 7.12
CA ASN A 43 -22.27 -34.74 6.56
C ASN A 43 -23.50 -34.28 5.76
N ARG A 44 -24.06 -35.18 4.97
CA ARG A 44 -25.27 -34.87 4.17
C ARG A 44 -26.48 -34.63 5.06
N GLU A 45 -26.67 -35.49 6.09
CA GLU A 45 -27.75 -35.34 7.05
C GLU A 45 -27.62 -34.03 7.85
N GLU A 46 -26.42 -33.65 8.27
CA GLU A 46 -26.18 -32.37 8.94
C GLU A 46 -26.59 -31.18 8.07
N MET A 47 -26.23 -31.17 6.78
CA MET A 47 -26.62 -30.10 5.86
C MET A 47 -28.13 -30.03 5.69
N GLU A 48 -28.83 -31.16 5.63
CA GLU A 48 -30.29 -31.20 5.54
C GLU A 48 -30.96 -30.66 6.81
N VAL A 49 -30.47 -31.04 7.98
CA VAL A 49 -31.01 -30.56 9.28
C VAL A 49 -30.79 -29.06 9.41
N ARG A 50 -29.61 -28.55 9.06
CA ARG A 50 -29.34 -27.12 9.07
C ARG A 50 -30.19 -26.33 8.06
N ALA A 51 -30.43 -26.90 6.87
CA ALA A 51 -31.29 -26.27 5.86
C ALA A 51 -32.75 -26.21 6.36
N LYS A 52 -33.28 -27.27 6.95
CA LYS A 52 -34.63 -27.30 7.55
C LYS A 52 -34.76 -26.32 8.70
N MET A 53 -33.76 -26.24 9.58
CA MET A 53 -33.71 -25.27 10.67
C MET A 53 -33.73 -23.83 10.16
N ALA A 54 -32.95 -23.52 9.11
CA ALA A 54 -32.93 -22.21 8.49
C ALA A 54 -34.28 -21.84 7.83
N LEU A 55 -34.95 -22.80 7.21
CA LEU A 55 -36.30 -22.62 6.64
C LEU A 55 -37.36 -22.35 7.73
N GLU A 56 -37.32 -23.06 8.85
CA GLU A 56 -38.22 -22.79 9.98
C GLU A 56 -37.95 -21.45 10.65
N MET A 57 -36.67 -21.07 10.81
CA MET A 57 -36.30 -19.74 11.32
C MET A 57 -36.82 -18.63 10.40
N ASN A 58 -36.85 -18.86 9.10
CA ASN A 58 -37.35 -17.87 8.14
C ASN A 58 -38.89 -17.83 8.12
N ASN A 59 -39.57 -18.95 8.39
CA ASN A 59 -41.03 -19.04 8.47
C ASN A 59 -41.57 -18.58 9.84
N SER A 60 -40.77 -18.58 10.90
CA SER A 60 -41.17 -18.17 12.27
C SER A 60 -40.94 -16.67 12.54
N LYS A 61 -40.62 -15.86 11.53
CA LYS A 61 -40.69 -14.41 11.70
C LYS A 61 -42.16 -14.02 11.87
N PRO A 62 -42.52 -13.41 13.01
CA PRO A 62 -43.90 -13.00 13.23
C PRO A 62 -44.27 -11.97 12.16
N VAL A 63 -45.36 -12.24 11.46
CA VAL A 63 -46.10 -11.26 10.67
C VAL A 63 -46.37 -10.06 11.60
N ALA A 64 -45.90 -8.89 11.21
CA ALA A 64 -46.00 -7.67 11.99
C ALA A 64 -47.44 -7.42 12.44
N THR A 65 -47.66 -7.50 13.73
CA THR A 65 -48.89 -7.09 14.38
C THR A 65 -48.89 -5.58 14.66
N PRO A 66 -50.01 -4.96 14.87
CA PRO A 66 -50.40 -3.62 14.44
C PRO A 66 -49.75 -2.50 15.26
N GLU A 67 -48.55 -2.13 14.92
CA GLU A 67 -47.98 -0.81 15.32
C GLU A 67 -48.62 0.36 14.54
N ALA A 68 -49.39 0.06 13.50
CA ALA A 68 -50.02 1.09 12.67
C ALA A 68 -51.17 1.81 13.40
N GLU A 69 -51.92 1.15 14.27
CA GLU A 69 -53.01 1.78 15.03
C GLU A 69 -52.50 2.72 16.11
N ASN A 70 -51.40 2.41 16.78
CA ASN A 70 -50.81 3.27 17.80
C ASN A 70 -50.21 4.57 17.24
N LYS A 71 -49.70 4.53 16.00
CA LYS A 71 -49.08 5.71 15.36
C LYS A 71 -50.12 6.70 14.81
N ALA A 72 -51.30 6.19 14.39
CA ALA A 72 -52.41 7.06 13.99
C ALA A 72 -52.95 7.85 15.21
N ASP A 73 -53.05 7.20 16.38
CA ASP A 73 -53.45 7.85 17.61
C ASP A 73 -52.44 8.85 18.13
N GLU A 74 -51.13 8.59 17.92
CA GLU A 74 -50.05 9.52 18.27
C GLU A 74 -50.03 10.77 17.36
N PHE A 75 -50.32 10.59 16.08
CA PHE A 75 -50.48 11.73 15.14
C PHE A 75 -51.64 12.62 15.51
N VAL A 76 -52.78 12.07 15.89
CA VAL A 76 -53.96 12.82 16.35
C VAL A 76 -53.67 13.58 17.64
N ARG A 77 -52.83 13.07 18.53
CA ARG A 77 -52.44 13.71 19.78
C ARG A 77 -51.35 14.75 19.63
N SER A 78 -50.33 14.51 18.82
CA SER A 78 -49.10 15.32 18.75
C SER A 78 -49.03 16.18 17.50
N GLY A 79 -49.84 15.94 16.47
CA GLY A 79 -49.76 16.59 15.17
C GLY A 79 -48.46 16.26 14.39
N ARG A 80 -47.70 15.30 14.84
CA ARG A 80 -46.41 14.92 14.25
C ARG A 80 -46.30 13.43 14.04
N LEU A 81 -46.27 13.03 12.79
CA LEU A 81 -46.02 11.63 12.41
C LEU A 81 -44.50 11.40 12.22
N VAL A 82 -43.87 10.64 13.10
CA VAL A 82 -42.52 10.18 12.90
C VAL A 82 -42.58 8.79 12.24
N MET A 83 -42.41 8.77 10.94
CA MET A 83 -42.31 7.50 10.19
C MET A 83 -40.85 7.03 10.19
N GLU A 84 -40.62 5.84 10.69
CA GLU A 84 -39.31 5.20 10.51
C GLU A 84 -39.07 4.87 9.04
N THR A 85 -37.88 5.13 8.57
CA THR A 85 -37.46 4.88 7.17
C THR A 85 -37.68 3.42 6.74
N ARG A 86 -37.73 2.47 7.68
CA ARG A 86 -38.06 1.06 7.43
C ARG A 86 -39.50 0.81 6.98
N GLN A 87 -40.45 1.63 7.41
CA GLN A 87 -41.86 1.47 7.02
C GLN A 87 -42.12 1.95 5.58
N LEU A 88 -41.40 2.95 5.12
CA LEU A 88 -41.43 3.39 3.72
C LEU A 88 -40.88 2.33 2.75
N LEU A 89 -39.95 1.49 3.21
CA LEU A 89 -39.34 0.41 2.44
C LEU A 89 -40.20 -0.87 2.36
N SER A 90 -41.21 -1.02 3.27
CA SER A 90 -42.05 -2.24 3.31
C SER A 90 -43.27 -2.18 2.36
N THR A 91 -43.60 -1.05 1.77
CA THR A 91 -44.79 -0.87 0.93
C THR A 91 -44.58 -1.18 -0.55
N GLY A 92 -43.67 -2.08 -0.90
CA GLY A 92 -43.65 -2.75 -2.21
C GLY A 92 -43.30 -1.93 -3.45
N HIS A 93 -43.13 -0.60 -3.31
CA HIS A 93 -42.85 0.31 -4.43
C HIS A 93 -41.45 0.92 -4.44
N ILE A 94 -40.66 0.66 -3.41
CA ILE A 94 -39.25 1.08 -3.37
C ILE A 94 -38.43 -0.15 -3.66
N ALA A 95 -37.67 -0.13 -4.75
CA ALA A 95 -36.69 -1.16 -5.05
C ALA A 95 -35.80 -1.39 -3.81
N LYS A 96 -35.65 -2.65 -3.39
CA LYS A 96 -34.66 -2.97 -2.33
C LYS A 96 -33.35 -2.31 -2.70
N PRO A 97 -32.68 -1.60 -1.78
CA PRO A 97 -31.35 -1.09 -2.07
C PRO A 97 -30.51 -2.27 -2.57
N THR A 98 -29.97 -2.15 -3.76
CA THR A 98 -29.04 -3.13 -4.31
C THR A 98 -27.94 -3.30 -3.26
N GLN A 99 -27.61 -4.55 -2.90
CA GLN A 99 -26.46 -4.79 -2.05
C GLN A 99 -25.25 -4.30 -2.83
N VAL A 100 -24.61 -3.25 -2.33
CA VAL A 100 -23.46 -2.63 -2.96
C VAL A 100 -22.22 -3.22 -2.29
N GLY A 101 -21.32 -3.78 -3.09
CA GLY A 101 -20.01 -4.19 -2.61
C GLY A 101 -19.16 -2.97 -2.16
N GLY A 102 -18.00 -3.21 -1.58
CA GLY A 102 -17.06 -2.14 -1.25
C GLY A 102 -16.59 -1.37 -2.50
N ILE A 103 -16.02 -0.19 -2.27
CA ILE A 103 -15.36 0.58 -3.34
C ILE A 103 -14.09 -0.18 -3.75
N SER A 104 -14.01 -0.60 -5.02
CA SER A 104 -12.80 -1.20 -5.56
C SER A 104 -11.82 -0.10 -5.93
N GLY A 105 -10.56 -0.21 -5.45
CA GLY A 105 -9.50 0.70 -5.84
C GLY A 105 -9.14 0.60 -7.33
N LEU A 106 -8.39 1.57 -7.80
CA LEU A 106 -7.73 1.50 -9.11
C LEU A 106 -6.65 0.41 -9.09
N ALA A 107 -6.22 -0.01 -10.28
CA ALA A 107 -5.06 -0.90 -10.40
C ALA A 107 -3.88 -0.33 -9.61
N ALA A 108 -3.16 -1.22 -8.91
CA ALA A 108 -2.08 -0.80 -8.03
C ALA A 108 -1.09 0.10 -8.76
N VAL A 109 -0.94 1.30 -8.24
CA VAL A 109 0.09 2.23 -8.64
C VAL A 109 1.40 1.76 -8.03
N ALA A 110 2.50 1.99 -8.70
CA ALA A 110 3.83 1.67 -8.19
C ALA A 110 4.08 2.31 -6.83
N SER A 111 4.91 1.67 -6.03
CA SER A 111 5.26 2.17 -4.71
C SER A 111 6.01 3.50 -4.80
N ASP A 112 5.88 4.31 -3.78
CA ASP A 112 6.62 5.56 -3.65
C ASP A 112 8.02 5.34 -3.01
N ILE A 113 8.89 6.35 -3.13
CA ILE A 113 10.23 6.35 -2.53
C ILE A 113 10.24 6.94 -1.11
N VAL A 114 9.12 7.47 -0.64
CA VAL A 114 9.03 8.25 0.62
C VAL A 114 9.46 7.44 1.84
N ASP A 115 9.09 6.15 1.89
CA ASP A 115 9.46 5.27 3.01
C ASP A 115 10.92 4.85 3.03
N ASP A 116 11.64 5.04 1.93
CA ASP A 116 13.04 4.63 1.81
C ASP A 116 14.00 5.76 2.18
N VAL A 117 13.58 7.02 2.06
CA VAL A 117 14.41 8.19 2.34
C VAL A 117 14.44 8.52 3.83
N HIS A 118 15.39 9.35 4.23
CA HIS A 118 15.47 9.86 5.60
C HIS A 118 14.48 11.01 5.78
N ALA A 119 13.22 10.67 6.07
CA ALA A 119 12.17 11.63 6.40
C ALA A 119 12.14 11.91 7.91
N PHE A 120 12.03 13.18 8.29
CA PHE A 120 11.95 13.60 9.69
C PHE A 120 11.16 14.89 9.83
N ALA A 121 10.47 15.03 10.97
CA ALA A 121 9.71 16.22 11.27
C ALA A 121 10.64 17.35 11.78
N LEU A 122 10.35 18.56 11.34
CA LEU A 122 10.98 19.77 11.84
C LEU A 122 9.97 20.64 12.58
N ASP A 123 10.35 21.08 13.78
CA ASP A 123 9.60 22.07 14.54
C ASP A 123 10.10 23.47 14.14
N GLY A 124 9.22 24.27 13.59
CA GLY A 124 9.51 25.66 13.26
C GLY A 124 9.46 26.02 11.78
N VAL A 125 9.84 27.24 11.48
CA VAL A 125 9.87 27.80 10.12
C VAL A 125 11.30 28.07 9.72
N GLY A 126 11.66 27.72 8.48
CA GLY A 126 12.95 28.03 7.92
C GLY A 126 13.50 26.94 7.00
N THR A 127 14.69 27.16 6.52
CA THR A 127 15.41 26.25 5.63
C THR A 127 16.17 25.21 6.45
N TRP A 128 16.11 23.95 6.06
CA TRP A 128 16.99 22.91 6.57
C TRP A 128 18.34 22.98 5.87
N ARG A 129 19.42 23.09 6.65
CA ARG A 129 20.78 23.11 6.14
C ARG A 129 21.52 21.84 6.54
N ALA A 130 21.86 21.00 5.57
CA ALA A 130 22.63 19.78 5.77
C ALA A 130 24.08 19.97 5.32
N ALA A 131 25.03 19.67 6.18
CA ALA A 131 26.45 19.71 5.84
C ALA A 131 26.89 18.35 5.27
N TYR A 132 27.70 18.37 4.23
CA TYR A 132 28.30 17.17 3.66
C TYR A 132 29.81 17.32 3.42
N LYS A 133 30.49 16.21 3.36
CA LYS A 133 31.93 16.17 3.07
C LYS A 133 32.14 16.23 1.55
N LYS A 134 32.83 17.27 1.08
CA LYS A 134 33.07 17.51 -0.34
C LYS A 134 34.29 16.74 -0.86
N THR A 135 35.38 16.74 -0.08
CA THR A 135 36.62 16.00 -0.39
C THR A 135 37.17 15.35 0.85
N ASP A 136 37.79 14.20 0.69
CA ASP A 136 38.54 13.55 1.76
C ASP A 136 39.92 14.17 1.96
N ALA A 137 40.44 14.04 3.15
CA ALA A 137 41.85 14.33 3.42
C ALA A 137 42.74 13.31 2.70
N VAL A 138 43.83 13.79 2.12
CA VAL A 138 44.83 12.94 1.47
C VAL A 138 46.10 13.08 2.27
N ALA A 139 46.63 11.94 2.74
CA ALA A 139 47.93 11.89 3.40
C ALA A 139 49.05 11.96 2.36
N ASP A 140 50.16 12.55 2.76
CA ASP A 140 51.39 12.60 1.97
C ASP A 140 52.55 12.00 2.75
N ASP A 141 53.62 11.64 2.09
CA ASP A 141 54.81 11.11 2.73
C ASP A 141 55.49 12.18 3.56
N VAL A 142 55.93 11.77 4.74
CA VAL A 142 56.68 12.69 5.65
C VAL A 142 58.17 12.43 5.53
N THR A 143 58.90 13.46 5.11
CA THR A 143 60.37 13.43 5.14
C THR A 143 60.87 14.06 6.42
N GLU A 144 61.84 13.44 7.09
CA GLU A 144 62.42 13.95 8.30
C GLU A 144 62.94 15.37 8.12
N GLY A 145 62.52 16.28 9.02
CA GLY A 145 62.89 17.68 8.98
C GLY A 145 62.04 18.56 8.06
N SER A 146 61.08 17.99 7.35
CA SER A 146 60.14 18.74 6.48
C SER A 146 58.78 18.89 7.15
N ALA A 147 58.02 19.90 6.72
CA ALA A 147 56.64 20.05 7.15
C ALA A 147 55.79 18.87 6.63
N VAL A 148 54.83 18.42 7.44
CA VAL A 148 53.86 17.39 7.03
C VAL A 148 53.04 17.94 5.86
N GLY A 149 53.10 17.23 4.73
CA GLY A 149 52.32 17.51 3.57
C GLY A 149 50.88 16.95 3.71
N GLY A 150 50.15 16.95 2.59
CA GLY A 150 48.81 16.39 2.49
C GLY A 150 47.74 17.48 2.29
N THR A 151 46.55 17.01 1.97
CA THR A 151 45.43 17.91 1.74
C THR A 151 44.35 17.69 2.82
N ALA A 152 43.86 18.76 3.39
CA ALA A 152 42.78 18.71 4.38
C ALA A 152 41.42 18.36 3.72
N SER A 153 40.56 17.72 4.47
CA SER A 153 39.16 17.49 4.05
C SER A 153 38.38 18.80 3.94
N THR A 154 37.53 18.90 2.95
CA THR A 154 36.66 20.07 2.78
C THR A 154 35.20 19.68 2.96
N TYR A 155 34.42 20.61 3.50
CA TYR A 155 32.99 20.46 3.75
C TYR A 155 32.21 21.53 3.01
N ASP A 156 30.97 21.23 2.67
CA ASP A 156 30.03 22.13 2.05
C ASP A 156 28.61 21.83 2.58
N TYR A 157 27.61 22.56 2.17
CA TYR A 157 26.26 22.38 2.66
C TYR A 157 25.23 22.44 1.54
N VAL A 158 24.05 21.83 1.79
CA VAL A 158 22.86 21.89 0.96
C VAL A 158 21.74 22.51 1.76
N ASP A 159 21.04 23.47 1.19
CA ASP A 159 19.88 24.12 1.79
C ASP A 159 18.59 23.54 1.18
N ILE A 160 17.75 22.93 2.02
CA ILE A 160 16.46 22.38 1.63
C ILE A 160 15.37 23.34 2.11
N ASN A 161 14.65 23.93 1.15
CA ASN A 161 13.59 24.90 1.41
C ASN A 161 12.23 24.21 1.53
N PRO A 162 11.35 24.69 2.42
CA PRO A 162 9.98 24.22 2.49
C PRO A 162 9.21 24.54 1.20
N ALA A 163 8.44 23.58 0.73
CA ALA A 163 7.47 23.77 -0.33
C ALA A 163 6.15 23.14 0.11
N GLU A 164 5.06 23.84 -0.12
CA GLU A 164 3.72 23.34 0.18
C GLU A 164 3.08 22.78 -1.08
N TRP A 165 2.37 21.68 -0.94
CA TRP A 165 1.49 21.11 -1.96
C TRP A 165 0.23 20.55 -1.32
N GLY A 166 -0.83 20.49 -2.10
CA GLY A 166 -2.11 20.01 -1.60
C GLY A 166 -2.97 19.43 -2.70
N VAL A 167 -4.02 18.76 -2.26
CA VAL A 167 -5.09 18.20 -3.08
C VAL A 167 -6.42 18.68 -2.51
N LEU A 168 -7.38 18.91 -3.38
CA LEU A 168 -8.74 19.27 -3.01
C LEU A 168 -9.70 18.35 -3.77
N ASP A 169 -10.63 17.75 -3.04
CA ASP A 169 -11.71 16.94 -3.59
C ASP A 169 -13.04 17.36 -2.98
N GLU A 170 -14.14 17.03 -3.63
CA GLU A 170 -15.48 17.43 -3.21
C GLU A 170 -16.45 16.24 -3.27
N ILE A 171 -17.27 16.09 -2.22
CA ILE A 171 -18.35 15.10 -2.18
C ILE A 171 -19.70 15.78 -1.93
N SER A 172 -20.75 15.29 -2.61
CA SER A 172 -22.11 15.77 -2.34
C SER A 172 -22.66 15.24 -1.02
N LYS A 173 -23.25 16.12 -0.20
CA LYS A 173 -23.97 15.74 1.04
C LYS A 173 -25.09 14.74 0.77
N GLN A 174 -25.71 14.78 -0.42
CA GLN A 174 -26.74 13.84 -0.81
C GLN A 174 -26.18 12.43 -1.02
N VAL A 175 -25.04 12.31 -1.71
CA VAL A 175 -24.35 11.02 -1.90
C VAL A 175 -23.94 10.42 -0.56
N LYS A 176 -23.36 11.21 0.35
CA LYS A 176 -23.00 10.77 1.71
C LYS A 176 -24.19 10.22 2.49
N LYS A 177 -25.41 10.82 2.34
CA LYS A 177 -26.62 10.39 3.05
C LYS A 177 -27.31 9.18 2.41
N GLN A 178 -27.24 9.04 1.09
CA GLN A 178 -28.01 8.04 0.33
C GLN A 178 -27.22 6.78 0.03
N SER A 179 -25.90 6.87 0.02
CA SER A 179 -25.03 5.72 -0.25
C SER A 179 -24.68 4.95 1.03
N PRO A 180 -24.73 3.61 1.00
CA PRO A 180 -24.20 2.76 2.07
C PRO A 180 -22.67 2.71 2.07
N LEU A 181 -21.99 3.28 1.06
CA LEU A 181 -20.55 3.29 0.90
C LEU A 181 -19.93 4.50 1.60
N ASP A 182 -18.79 4.30 2.23
CA ASP A 182 -17.99 5.38 2.81
C ASP A 182 -17.12 6.07 1.76
N TYR A 183 -17.75 6.91 0.95
CA TYR A 183 -17.03 7.72 -0.04
C TYR A 183 -16.13 8.77 0.61
N GLN A 184 -16.46 9.26 1.80
CA GLN A 184 -15.64 10.25 2.48
C GLN A 184 -14.30 9.64 2.89
N GLY A 185 -14.31 8.47 3.54
CA GLY A 185 -13.08 7.76 3.90
C GLY A 185 -12.25 7.40 2.67
N ALA A 186 -12.88 6.94 1.58
CA ALA A 186 -12.17 6.64 0.33
C ALA A 186 -11.51 7.88 -0.30
N ILE A 187 -12.13 9.06 -0.20
CA ILE A 187 -11.55 10.32 -0.69
C ILE A 187 -10.41 10.78 0.23
N GLU A 188 -10.55 10.65 1.55
CA GLU A 188 -9.49 10.96 2.49
C GLU A 188 -8.25 10.09 2.26
N ASP A 189 -8.42 8.79 2.05
CA ASP A 189 -7.33 7.86 1.69
C ASP A 189 -6.69 8.22 0.34
N SER A 190 -7.52 8.58 -0.65
CA SER A 190 -7.04 9.04 -1.95
C SER A 190 -6.24 10.34 -1.85
N ALA A 191 -6.65 11.27 -0.97
CA ALA A 191 -5.92 12.51 -0.74
C ALA A 191 -4.54 12.25 -0.12
N VAL A 192 -4.43 11.35 0.85
CA VAL A 192 -3.14 10.95 1.42
C VAL A 192 -2.25 10.31 0.37
N SER A 193 -2.80 9.41 -0.45
CA SER A 193 -2.06 8.77 -1.55
C SER A 193 -1.51 9.81 -2.54
N ALA A 194 -2.35 10.76 -2.97
CA ALA A 194 -1.95 11.82 -3.89
C ALA A 194 -0.84 12.74 -3.32
N LEU A 195 -0.88 13.02 -2.00
CA LEU A 195 0.19 13.77 -1.34
C LEU A 195 1.51 12.99 -1.32
N ARG A 196 1.47 11.68 -1.06
CA ARG A 196 2.66 10.81 -1.10
C ARG A 196 3.23 10.70 -2.50
N ASP A 197 2.39 10.56 -3.54
CA ASP A 197 2.84 10.53 -4.94
C ASP A 197 3.53 11.84 -5.32
N LYS A 198 2.99 12.96 -4.86
CA LYS A 198 3.61 14.27 -5.08
C LYS A 198 4.94 14.41 -4.35
N ALA A 199 5.04 13.91 -3.12
CA ALA A 199 6.28 13.86 -2.37
C ALA A 199 7.34 13.01 -3.10
N SER A 200 6.96 11.82 -3.57
CA SER A 200 7.82 10.94 -4.37
C SER A 200 8.33 11.65 -5.63
N ALA A 201 7.43 12.29 -6.39
CA ALA A 201 7.83 13.06 -7.57
C ALA A 201 8.82 14.21 -7.26
N LYS A 202 8.64 14.88 -6.11
CA LYS A 202 9.56 15.93 -5.65
C LYS A 202 10.92 15.36 -5.27
N ILE A 203 10.99 14.24 -4.57
CA ILE A 203 12.24 13.55 -4.24
C ILE A 203 12.99 13.16 -5.53
N ILE A 204 12.30 12.52 -6.48
CA ILE A 204 12.88 12.11 -7.75
C ILE A 204 13.44 13.32 -8.51
N ALA A 205 12.67 14.41 -8.58
CA ALA A 205 13.10 15.65 -9.25
C ALA A 205 14.34 16.26 -8.55
N ALA A 206 14.36 16.30 -7.22
CA ALA A 206 15.50 16.79 -6.46
C ALA A 206 16.77 15.96 -6.71
N VAL A 207 16.67 14.63 -6.65
CA VAL A 207 17.81 13.73 -6.93
C VAL A 207 18.32 13.92 -8.37
N LYS A 208 17.42 14.04 -9.35
CA LYS A 208 17.80 14.26 -10.76
C LYS A 208 18.47 15.61 -10.99
N ALA A 209 18.07 16.64 -10.25
CA ALA A 209 18.63 17.99 -10.37
C ALA A 209 19.88 18.21 -9.51
N SER A 210 20.13 17.35 -8.50
CA SER A 210 21.21 17.52 -7.56
C SER A 210 22.58 17.35 -8.20
N THR A 211 23.47 18.32 -7.97
CA THR A 211 24.89 18.25 -8.39
C THR A 211 25.70 17.24 -7.58
N LEU A 212 25.13 16.75 -6.48
CA LEU A 212 25.74 15.72 -5.63
C LEU A 212 25.47 14.30 -6.17
N ALA A 213 24.50 14.11 -7.05
CA ALA A 213 24.24 12.83 -7.69
C ALA A 213 25.33 12.50 -8.72
N GLN A 214 25.69 11.23 -8.79
CA GLN A 214 26.58 10.75 -9.84
C GLN A 214 25.79 10.53 -11.13
N ALA A 215 25.97 11.39 -12.11
CA ALA A 215 25.36 11.21 -13.43
C ALA A 215 26.09 10.12 -14.22
N VAL A 216 25.31 9.14 -14.74
CA VAL A 216 25.79 8.04 -15.58
C VAL A 216 24.95 8.05 -16.85
N THR A 217 25.53 8.49 -17.96
CA THR A 217 24.83 8.62 -19.25
C THR A 217 25.17 7.49 -20.20
N GLY A 218 24.24 7.16 -21.12
CA GLY A 218 24.49 6.19 -22.18
C GLY A 218 24.56 4.74 -21.72
N ARG A 219 24.01 4.40 -20.58
CA ARG A 219 24.01 3.01 -20.08
C ARG A 219 22.79 2.26 -20.60
N ALA A 220 23.03 1.27 -21.46
CA ALA A 220 21.96 0.41 -21.97
C ALA A 220 21.48 -0.60 -20.90
N LEU A 221 20.21 -1.01 -21.01
CA LEU A 221 19.64 -2.12 -20.23
C LEU A 221 20.00 -3.47 -20.88
N ASP A 222 21.27 -3.82 -20.81
CA ASP A 222 21.86 -5.00 -21.42
C ASP A 222 22.34 -6.02 -20.37
N LYS A 223 23.07 -7.04 -20.81
CA LYS A 223 23.63 -8.10 -19.96
C LYS A 223 24.62 -7.60 -18.91
N ASP A 224 25.23 -6.43 -19.09
CA ASP A 224 26.25 -5.88 -18.19
C ASP A 224 25.68 -4.75 -17.31
N PHE A 225 24.39 -4.43 -17.45
CA PHE A 225 23.75 -3.31 -16.75
C PHE A 225 23.90 -3.41 -15.22
N LEU A 226 23.51 -4.53 -14.61
CA LEU A 226 23.53 -4.68 -13.15
C LEU A 226 24.96 -4.66 -12.62
N ARG A 227 25.86 -5.38 -13.28
CA ARG A 227 27.27 -5.43 -12.93
C ARG A 227 27.92 -4.05 -12.93
N ASN A 228 27.75 -3.31 -14.03
CA ASN A 228 28.31 -1.97 -14.19
C ASN A 228 27.70 -0.97 -13.20
N THR A 229 26.42 -1.13 -12.86
CA THR A 229 25.74 -0.27 -11.91
C THR A 229 26.23 -0.52 -10.49
N VAL A 230 26.28 -1.77 -10.06
CA VAL A 230 26.68 -2.15 -8.70
C VAL A 230 28.16 -1.91 -8.46
N LEU A 231 29.03 -2.36 -9.38
CA LEU A 231 30.48 -2.21 -9.23
C LEU A 231 30.96 -0.78 -9.49
N GLY A 232 30.22 0.01 -10.24
CA GLY A 232 30.50 1.42 -10.46
C GLY A 232 30.10 2.36 -9.32
N PHE A 233 29.36 1.84 -8.33
CA PHE A 233 28.90 2.63 -7.18
C PHE A 233 29.70 2.32 -5.92
N ARG A 234 30.04 3.37 -5.16
CA ARG A 234 30.72 3.24 -3.85
C ARG A 234 29.78 3.66 -2.73
N PRO A 235 29.23 2.72 -1.97
CA PRO A 235 28.31 3.06 -0.88
C PRO A 235 29.00 3.80 0.26
N ILE A 236 28.28 4.71 0.87
CA ILE A 236 28.71 5.48 2.04
C ILE A 236 28.37 4.66 3.30
N LYS A 237 29.34 4.48 4.19
CA LYS A 237 29.14 3.72 5.42
C LYS A 237 28.07 4.38 6.31
N GLY A 238 27.10 3.58 6.76
CA GLY A 238 26.05 4.02 7.69
C GLY A 238 24.83 4.68 7.06
N LYS A 239 24.74 4.73 5.71
CA LYS A 239 23.60 5.33 5.00
C LYS A 239 22.59 4.30 4.45
N GLY A 240 22.61 3.08 4.95
CA GLY A 240 21.68 2.02 4.57
C GLY A 240 22.11 1.22 3.34
N ALA A 241 21.25 0.31 2.92
CA ALA A 241 21.48 -0.55 1.75
C ALA A 241 21.20 0.22 0.44
N CYS A 242 21.92 -0.19 -0.64
CA CYS A 242 21.65 0.32 -1.97
C CYS A 242 20.37 -0.29 -2.54
N LYS A 243 19.58 0.53 -3.22
CA LYS A 243 18.36 0.12 -3.94
C LYS A 243 18.40 0.64 -5.37
N LEU A 244 17.78 -0.12 -6.27
CA LEU A 244 17.55 0.27 -7.64
C LEU A 244 16.10 0.73 -7.79
N TYR A 245 15.89 1.92 -8.30
CA TYR A 245 14.58 2.46 -8.63
C TYR A 245 14.46 2.49 -10.14
N ILE A 246 13.42 1.86 -10.65
CA ILE A 246 13.25 1.59 -12.07
C ILE A 246 11.77 1.70 -12.45
N THR A 247 11.47 1.99 -13.71
CA THR A 247 10.10 1.93 -14.23
C THR A 247 9.70 0.50 -14.55
N GLN A 248 8.40 0.23 -14.61
CA GLN A 248 7.89 -1.09 -14.99
C GLN A 248 8.31 -1.47 -16.43
N ALA A 249 8.35 -0.49 -17.34
CA ALA A 249 8.79 -0.71 -18.73
C ALA A 249 10.26 -1.14 -18.80
N ASP A 250 11.13 -0.44 -18.09
CA ASP A 250 12.57 -0.75 -18.04
C ASP A 250 12.84 -2.10 -17.36
N LEU A 251 12.07 -2.44 -16.32
CA LEU A 251 12.16 -3.74 -15.67
C LEU A 251 11.76 -4.88 -16.62
N ALA A 252 10.74 -4.68 -17.46
CA ALA A 252 10.34 -5.65 -18.47
C ALA A 252 11.44 -5.86 -19.52
N VAL A 253 12.15 -4.77 -19.92
CA VAL A 253 13.32 -4.86 -20.81
C VAL A 253 14.43 -5.68 -20.16
N LEU A 254 14.76 -5.44 -18.89
CA LEU A 254 15.76 -6.24 -18.15
C LEU A 254 15.35 -7.71 -18.06
N GLY A 255 14.09 -8.01 -17.78
CA GLY A 255 13.58 -9.39 -17.72
C GLY A 255 13.64 -10.12 -19.07
N ALA A 256 13.69 -9.38 -20.17
CA ALA A 256 13.84 -9.94 -21.52
C ALA A 256 15.28 -10.21 -21.92
N VAL A 257 16.28 -9.68 -21.19
CA VAL A 257 17.71 -9.87 -21.52
C VAL A 257 18.11 -11.34 -21.43
N ARG A 258 18.81 -11.82 -22.44
CA ARG A 258 19.34 -13.19 -22.53
C ARG A 258 20.85 -13.17 -22.64
N GLY A 259 21.50 -14.20 -22.11
CA GLY A 259 22.92 -14.44 -22.38
C GLY A 259 23.16 -14.85 -23.84
N THR A 260 24.40 -14.76 -24.26
CA THR A 260 24.78 -15.18 -25.62
C THR A 260 24.51 -16.70 -25.76
N ASN A 261 23.62 -17.06 -26.69
CA ASN A 261 23.17 -18.44 -26.93
C ASN A 261 22.33 -19.07 -25.79
N GLU A 262 21.81 -18.29 -24.88
CA GLU A 262 20.97 -18.79 -23.79
C GLU A 262 19.48 -18.55 -24.06
N LYS A 263 18.65 -19.57 -23.75
CA LYS A 263 17.19 -19.45 -23.81
C LYS A 263 16.61 -18.86 -22.51
N ARG A 264 17.38 -18.93 -21.43
CA ARG A 264 16.96 -18.49 -20.09
C ARG A 264 17.20 -16.98 -19.93
N ALA A 265 16.36 -16.33 -19.13
CA ALA A 265 16.60 -14.95 -18.72
C ALA A 265 17.92 -14.86 -17.93
N LEU A 266 18.72 -13.84 -18.20
CA LEU A 266 19.97 -13.59 -17.49
C LEU A 266 19.69 -13.09 -16.06
N TYR A 267 18.73 -12.20 -15.93
CA TYR A 267 18.33 -11.62 -14.66
C TYR A 267 17.21 -12.45 -14.02
N GLU A 268 17.44 -12.89 -12.79
CA GLU A 268 16.43 -13.54 -11.96
C GLU A 268 15.71 -12.44 -11.15
N ILE A 269 14.47 -12.11 -11.54
CA ILE A 269 13.64 -11.11 -10.90
C ILE A 269 12.68 -11.83 -9.96
N THR A 270 12.70 -11.47 -8.69
CA THR A 270 11.81 -12.01 -7.66
C THR A 270 11.08 -10.86 -7.00
N PHE A 271 9.76 -10.87 -7.03
CA PHE A 271 8.94 -9.88 -6.33
C PHE A 271 8.79 -10.26 -4.86
N ALA A 272 8.78 -9.26 -3.99
CA ALA A 272 8.69 -9.42 -2.55
C ALA A 272 7.27 -9.14 -2.02
N ASP A 273 6.44 -8.44 -2.80
CA ASP A 273 5.10 -7.99 -2.45
C ASP A 273 4.04 -8.55 -3.42
N GLU A 274 2.79 -8.60 -2.96
CA GLU A 274 1.64 -9.07 -3.76
C GLU A 274 1.30 -8.10 -4.91
N THR A 275 1.70 -6.84 -4.80
CA THR A 275 1.45 -5.80 -5.81
C THR A 275 2.51 -5.76 -6.90
N ASN A 276 3.58 -6.57 -6.78
CA ASN A 276 4.71 -6.62 -7.70
C ASN A 276 5.41 -5.27 -7.89
N THR A 277 5.47 -4.46 -6.83
CA THR A 277 6.09 -3.12 -6.87
C THR A 277 7.52 -3.09 -6.37
N ALA A 278 7.93 -4.09 -5.57
CA ALA A 278 9.27 -4.22 -5.02
C ALA A 278 9.79 -5.66 -5.09
N GLY A 279 11.09 -5.81 -5.11
CA GLY A 279 11.70 -7.14 -5.17
C GLY A 279 13.21 -7.15 -5.20
N THR A 280 13.76 -8.21 -5.75
CA THR A 280 15.21 -8.41 -5.89
C THR A 280 15.54 -8.89 -7.29
N ILE A 281 16.56 -8.28 -7.90
CA ILE A 281 17.17 -8.71 -9.16
C ILE A 281 18.50 -9.38 -8.83
N LYS A 282 18.71 -10.59 -9.36
CA LYS A 282 19.94 -11.34 -9.16
C LYS A 282 20.62 -11.63 -10.50
N GLU A 283 21.95 -11.55 -10.50
CA GLU A 283 22.80 -11.92 -11.63
C GLU A 283 24.18 -12.33 -11.13
N GLY A 284 24.66 -13.52 -11.48
CA GLY A 284 26.04 -13.93 -11.26
C GLY A 284 26.53 -13.83 -9.80
N GLY A 285 25.66 -14.06 -8.82
CA GLY A 285 25.97 -13.95 -7.39
C GLY A 285 25.76 -12.55 -6.79
N MET A 286 25.43 -11.53 -7.61
CA MET A 286 25.00 -10.22 -7.14
C MET A 286 23.49 -10.22 -6.92
N ALA A 287 23.04 -9.56 -5.86
CA ALA A 287 21.62 -9.36 -5.56
C ALA A 287 21.39 -7.89 -5.24
N VAL A 288 20.41 -7.27 -5.89
CA VAL A 288 20.06 -5.87 -5.72
C VAL A 288 18.56 -5.78 -5.47
N SER A 289 18.18 -5.13 -4.39
CA SER A 289 16.78 -4.79 -4.15
C SER A 289 16.33 -3.70 -5.11
N PHE A 290 15.17 -3.88 -5.71
CA PHE A 290 14.58 -2.87 -6.59
C PHE A 290 13.21 -2.44 -6.09
N ARG A 291 12.80 -1.26 -6.56
CA ARG A 291 11.45 -0.74 -6.38
C ARG A 291 11.00 -0.06 -7.67
N ILE A 292 9.77 -0.31 -8.07
CA ILE A 292 9.18 0.32 -9.26
C ILE A 292 8.61 1.67 -8.84
N LEU A 293 8.93 2.72 -9.59
CA LEU A 293 8.44 4.08 -9.37
C LEU A 293 7.78 4.64 -10.63
N ASP A 294 6.50 5.01 -10.53
CA ASP A 294 5.76 5.63 -11.64
C ASP A 294 6.19 7.07 -11.95
N GLY A 295 6.79 7.75 -10.96
CA GLY A 295 7.30 9.12 -11.13
C GLY A 295 8.61 9.23 -11.92
N LEU A 296 9.23 8.10 -12.30
CA LEU A 296 10.39 8.06 -13.16
C LEU A 296 9.98 8.11 -14.64
N THR A 297 10.86 8.70 -15.46
CA THR A 297 10.73 8.64 -16.92
C THR A 297 11.39 7.35 -17.42
N ASP A 298 10.76 6.66 -18.36
CA ASP A 298 11.35 5.49 -19.00
C ASP A 298 12.74 5.82 -19.54
N GLY A 299 13.66 4.88 -19.40
CA GLY A 299 15.07 5.11 -19.73
C GLY A 299 15.86 5.87 -18.66
N THR A 300 15.25 6.18 -17.50
CA THR A 300 15.95 6.77 -16.37
C THR A 300 15.82 5.86 -15.16
N GLN A 301 16.94 5.46 -14.56
CA GLN A 301 16.97 4.67 -13.34
C GLN A 301 17.76 5.42 -12.27
N LEU A 302 17.39 5.21 -11.00
CA LEU A 302 18.14 5.71 -9.85
C LEU A 302 18.73 4.52 -9.10
N TYR A 303 20.01 4.57 -8.77
CA TYR A 303 20.66 3.55 -7.98
C TYR A 303 21.50 4.18 -6.88
N GLY A 304 21.40 3.69 -5.66
CA GLY A 304 22.22 4.17 -4.56
C GLY A 304 21.55 3.95 -3.20
N GLN A 305 21.96 4.77 -2.26
CA GLN A 305 21.50 4.68 -0.87
C GLN A 305 20.44 5.75 -0.60
N PRO A 306 19.15 5.39 -0.50
CA PRO A 306 18.08 6.37 -0.25
C PRO A 306 18.23 7.11 1.09
N GLY A 307 18.88 6.52 2.08
CA GLY A 307 19.20 7.19 3.34
C GLY A 307 20.20 8.37 3.21
N THR A 308 20.65 8.69 2.00
CA THR A 308 21.42 9.92 1.69
C THR A 308 20.54 11.07 1.22
N ILE A 309 19.24 10.85 1.10
CA ILE A 309 18.25 11.86 0.75
C ILE A 309 17.58 12.29 2.05
N ASP A 310 17.68 13.55 2.40
CA ASP A 310 16.94 14.13 3.52
C ASP A 310 15.62 14.72 3.02
N MET A 311 14.53 14.37 3.73
CA MET A 311 13.21 14.92 3.53
C MET A 311 12.69 15.55 4.82
N PRO A 312 13.09 16.79 5.14
CA PRO A 312 12.49 17.52 6.24
C PRO A 312 11.01 17.83 5.96
N MET A 313 10.16 17.56 6.95
CA MET A 313 8.72 17.83 6.90
C MET A 313 8.42 18.94 7.93
N TRP A 314 7.88 20.07 7.45
CA TRP A 314 7.40 21.17 8.31
C TRP A 314 5.91 20.98 8.63
N GLY A 315 5.63 20.03 9.52
CA GLY A 315 4.30 19.55 9.89
C GLY A 315 3.96 18.19 9.31
N ASN A 316 2.89 17.60 9.81
CA ASN A 316 2.38 16.32 9.34
C ASN A 316 1.49 16.51 8.11
N TYR A 317 1.08 15.40 7.50
CA TYR A 317 -0.04 15.40 6.54
C TYR A 317 -1.29 15.93 7.23
N GLU A 318 -1.88 16.96 6.68
CA GLU A 318 -3.08 17.59 7.21
C GLU A 318 -4.22 17.36 6.23
N VAL A 319 -5.22 16.57 6.64
CA VAL A 319 -6.46 16.38 5.89
C VAL A 319 -7.57 17.04 6.65
N THR A 320 -8.17 18.08 6.06
CA THR A 320 -9.25 18.86 6.64
C THR A 320 -10.49 18.76 5.80
N THR A 321 -11.66 18.69 6.47
CA THR A 321 -12.97 18.73 5.83
C THR A 321 -13.64 20.05 6.13
N ASP A 322 -14.24 20.66 5.11
CA ASP A 322 -15.01 21.90 5.25
C ASP A 322 -16.39 21.76 4.60
N GLU A 323 -17.41 22.19 5.33
CA GLU A 323 -18.79 22.23 4.88
C GLU A 323 -19.33 23.66 4.77
N GLY A 324 -18.50 24.68 5.03
CA GLY A 324 -18.84 26.08 5.06
C GLY A 324 -18.77 26.81 3.72
N GLY A 325 -19.01 28.11 3.73
CA GLY A 325 -18.80 29.01 2.60
C GLY A 325 -19.51 28.61 1.32
N ASP A 326 -18.73 28.37 0.29
CA ASP A 326 -19.23 27.99 -1.05
C ASP A 326 -19.70 26.52 -1.10
N TYR A 327 -19.12 25.64 -0.29
CA TYR A 327 -19.57 24.27 -0.13
C TYR A 327 -20.99 24.18 0.45
N PHE A 328 -21.30 25.03 1.44
CA PHE A 328 -22.65 25.13 2.00
C PHE A 328 -23.70 25.50 0.95
N LYS A 329 -23.41 26.47 0.07
CA LYS A 329 -24.32 26.89 -0.99
C LYS A 329 -24.59 25.79 -2.01
N ARG A 330 -23.60 24.95 -2.29
CA ARG A 330 -23.68 23.85 -3.27
C ARG A 330 -24.10 22.51 -2.65
N SER A 331 -24.34 22.46 -1.32
CA SER A 331 -24.58 21.21 -0.58
C SER A 331 -23.47 20.18 -0.77
N MET A 332 -22.22 20.64 -0.78
CA MET A 332 -21.02 19.85 -0.92
C MET A 332 -20.24 19.78 0.41
N ILE A 333 -19.29 18.88 0.48
CA ILE A 333 -18.26 18.79 1.52
C ILE A 333 -16.93 18.84 0.77
N GLY A 334 -16.09 19.81 1.10
CA GLY A 334 -14.73 19.89 0.59
C GLY A 334 -13.77 19.09 1.48
N ILE A 335 -12.88 18.31 0.89
CA ILE A 335 -11.82 17.55 1.56
C ILE A 335 -10.50 18.07 1.00
N LYS A 336 -9.72 18.74 1.86
CA LYS A 336 -8.43 19.31 1.49
C LYS A 336 -7.32 18.58 2.22
N GLY A 337 -6.39 18.00 1.45
CA GLY A 337 -5.14 17.49 1.97
C GLY A 337 -4.00 18.48 1.69
N THR A 338 -3.13 18.75 2.67
CA THR A 338 -1.94 19.58 2.51
C THR A 338 -0.74 18.98 3.20
N GLN A 339 0.44 19.25 2.65
CA GLN A 339 1.73 18.91 3.24
C GLN A 339 2.76 19.96 2.89
N THR A 340 3.62 20.29 3.85
CA THR A 340 4.79 21.15 3.64
C THR A 340 6.05 20.33 3.90
N ALA A 341 6.84 20.10 2.87
CA ALA A 341 8.12 19.39 3.00
C ALA A 341 9.11 19.86 1.92
N GLY A 342 10.35 19.42 2.05
CA GLY A 342 11.38 19.57 1.01
C GLY A 342 12.15 18.28 0.86
N ALA A 343 12.92 18.12 -0.19
CA ALA A 343 13.80 16.98 -0.34
C ALA A 343 15.05 17.38 -1.14
N ASP A 344 16.21 16.88 -0.74
CA ASP A 344 17.42 16.94 -1.55
C ASP A 344 18.44 15.87 -1.13
N LEU A 345 19.42 15.63 -1.97
CA LEU A 345 20.53 14.74 -1.72
C LEU A 345 21.55 15.46 -0.83
N VAL A 346 21.85 14.88 0.34
CA VAL A 346 22.74 15.48 1.34
C VAL A 346 24.12 14.80 1.43
N ALA A 347 24.44 13.95 0.46
CA ALA A 347 25.75 13.29 0.41
C ALA A 347 26.26 13.21 -1.02
N LYS A 348 27.52 13.56 -1.21
CA LYS A 348 28.17 13.50 -2.54
C LYS A 348 28.24 12.04 -3.01
N ASN A 349 27.77 11.80 -4.25
CA ASN A 349 27.70 10.48 -4.86
C ASN A 349 26.85 9.45 -4.06
N GLY A 350 25.91 9.91 -3.23
CA GLY A 350 25.01 9.01 -2.49
C GLY A 350 24.00 8.30 -3.37
N MET A 351 23.69 8.86 -4.53
CA MET A 351 22.83 8.29 -5.55
C MET A 351 23.45 8.42 -6.95
N GLN A 352 23.18 7.44 -7.81
CA GLN A 352 23.44 7.52 -9.25
C GLN A 352 22.14 7.84 -9.99
N VAL A 353 22.21 8.74 -10.95
CA VAL A 353 21.16 8.97 -11.94
C VAL A 353 21.65 8.38 -13.26
N ILE A 354 21.03 7.30 -13.68
CA ILE A 354 21.38 6.54 -14.87
C ILE A 354 20.41 6.92 -15.97
N THR A 355 20.94 7.38 -17.11
CA THR A 355 20.13 7.66 -18.30
C THR A 355 20.59 6.78 -19.44
N GLN A 356 19.62 6.21 -20.16
CA GLN A 356 19.90 5.43 -21.37
C GLN A 356 20.38 6.32 -22.51
N ALA A 357 20.98 5.70 -23.50
CA ALA A 357 21.47 6.37 -24.71
C ALA A 357 20.32 6.77 -25.65
#